data_b777d9dae70b61bf85f651e718fa16a2
#
_entry.id   b777d9dae70b61bf85f651e718fa16a2
#
_cell.length_a   1.000
_cell.length_b   1.000
_cell.length_c   1.000
_cell.angle_alpha   90.00
_cell.angle_beta   90.00
_cell.angle_gamma   90.00
#
_symmetry.space_group_name_H-M   'P 1'
#
loop_
_entity.id
_entity.type
_entity.pdbx_description
1 polymer ?
#
loop_
_entity_poly.entity_id
_entity_poly.type
_entity_poly.pdbx_seq_one_letter_code
_entity_poly.pdbx_strand_id
1 'polypeptide(L)'
;MHSRPNIRFLLNGRDISLDDVGASDTLLDYLRLERRLTGTKEGCAEGDCGACTVLVGRLQDGSLRYEAVNACIRLMASLDGCHVVSVEYLSGPHGKLHPVQQAMVEHHGSQCGFCTPGFIMSLYALWMQKPDPSEDEIETALQGNLCRCTGYAPIIRAAKAITEHGSPAEDALTMERDDITTRLSALQDGKRVDLRKDNSRAILPANTDDLAQVLLETPDATMVAGATDVGLWVTKFLKDISPVVFLNHLEELRKIERRDDHIHIGAGVSYSDAEAILCDEYPHLRAFWDRIAGWQIRNMGTIGGNIANGSPIGDTPPVLIALGAEITLRRGDARRTLPIEDFFVDYGKQDLVPGEFLETIRVPRPGPDARHSAYKISKRRDEDISSVCAAFNVTVQNGTIQSARIAFGGMAATPKRAASAEQALVGQTWAEASLTAAAEALAQDFSPLTDWRASAVYRMQVSKNLFRRFYAEHSGATSDVQLVRG
;
A
#
# COMPACT_ATOMS: atom_id res chain seq x y z
N MET A 1 -24.73 -21.56 -0.61
CA MET A 1 -24.27 -21.23 0.77
C MET A 1 -25.26 -20.29 1.42
N HIS A 2 -25.50 -20.41 2.74
CA HIS A 2 -26.32 -19.41 3.44
C HIS A 2 -25.50 -18.14 3.64
N SER A 3 -25.92 -17.01 3.09
CA SER A 3 -25.31 -15.71 3.29
C SER A 3 -25.83 -15.03 4.56
N ARG A 4 -25.02 -14.16 5.14
CA ARG A 4 -25.36 -13.28 6.25
C ARG A 4 -25.65 -11.87 5.73
N PRO A 5 -26.74 -11.20 6.15
CA PRO A 5 -27.13 -9.88 5.64
C PRO A 5 -26.54 -8.71 6.44
N ASN A 6 -25.56 -8.94 7.30
CA ASN A 6 -24.99 -7.91 8.18
C ASN A 6 -23.49 -8.06 8.32
N ILE A 7 -22.78 -6.94 8.50
CA ILE A 7 -21.40 -6.94 8.99
C ILE A 7 -21.39 -6.88 10.51
N ARG A 8 -20.35 -7.47 11.11
CA ARG A 8 -20.13 -7.49 12.55
C ARG A 8 -18.68 -7.12 12.84
N PHE A 9 -18.47 -6.15 13.70
CA PHE A 9 -17.14 -5.67 14.06
C PHE A 9 -17.13 -5.07 15.47
N LEU A 10 -15.97 -4.73 15.99
CA LEU A 10 -15.84 -3.99 17.24
C LEU A 10 -15.51 -2.53 16.95
N LEU A 11 -16.10 -1.60 17.69
CA LEU A 11 -15.77 -0.18 17.68
C LEU A 11 -15.46 0.29 19.09
N ASN A 12 -14.22 0.67 19.35
CA ASN A 12 -13.79 1.12 20.68
C ASN A 12 -14.21 0.12 21.79
N GLY A 13 -13.98 -1.16 21.54
CA GLY A 13 -14.34 -2.26 22.46
C GLY A 13 -15.82 -2.65 22.50
N ARG A 14 -16.72 -2.01 21.72
CA ARG A 14 -18.16 -2.33 21.69
C ARG A 14 -18.49 -3.16 20.47
N ASP A 15 -19.39 -4.16 20.65
CA ASP A 15 -19.91 -4.96 19.54
C ASP A 15 -20.86 -4.13 18.68
N ILE A 16 -20.64 -4.17 17.36
CA ILE A 16 -21.46 -3.52 16.35
C ILE A 16 -21.96 -4.57 15.36
N SER A 17 -23.23 -4.48 14.99
CA SER A 17 -23.85 -5.25 13.91
C SER A 17 -24.68 -4.32 13.04
N LEU A 18 -24.43 -4.31 11.74
CA LEU A 18 -25.10 -3.43 10.78
C LEU A 18 -25.55 -4.23 9.56
N ASP A 19 -26.80 -4.07 9.19
CA ASP A 19 -27.43 -4.63 7.98
C ASP A 19 -27.74 -3.54 6.92
N ASP A 20 -27.81 -2.29 7.33
CA ASP A 20 -28.03 -1.12 6.47
C ASP A 20 -26.69 -0.45 6.07
N VAL A 21 -25.90 -1.15 5.25
CA VAL A 21 -24.59 -0.67 4.77
C VAL A 21 -24.53 -0.71 3.25
N GLY A 22 -24.31 0.45 2.65
CA GLY A 22 -24.13 0.62 1.20
C GLY A 22 -22.70 0.31 0.73
N ALA A 23 -22.55 0.05 -0.57
CA ALA A 23 -21.27 -0.22 -1.21
C ALA A 23 -20.25 0.92 -1.03
N SER A 24 -20.73 2.15 -0.95
CA SER A 24 -19.91 3.38 -0.90
C SER A 24 -19.85 4.03 0.48
N ASP A 25 -20.48 3.46 1.51
CA ASP A 25 -20.47 4.04 2.86
C ASP A 25 -19.05 4.02 3.44
N THR A 26 -18.55 5.18 3.91
CA THR A 26 -17.19 5.30 4.46
C THR A 26 -17.17 5.14 5.98
N LEU A 27 -16.06 4.64 6.51
CA LEU A 27 -15.85 4.58 7.95
C LEU A 27 -15.87 5.97 8.58
N LEU A 28 -15.33 6.97 7.90
CA LEU A 28 -15.28 8.36 8.40
C LEU A 28 -16.70 8.91 8.62
N ASP A 29 -17.58 8.75 7.64
CA ASP A 29 -18.97 9.22 7.75
C ASP A 29 -19.71 8.49 8.86
N TYR A 30 -19.58 7.18 8.95
CA TYR A 30 -20.16 6.38 10.04
C TYR A 30 -19.71 6.89 11.42
N LEU A 31 -18.39 7.07 11.63
CA LEU A 31 -17.86 7.58 12.88
C LEU A 31 -18.44 8.96 13.22
N ARG A 32 -18.43 9.89 12.27
CA ARG A 32 -18.78 11.28 12.49
C ARG A 32 -20.29 11.55 12.52
N LEU A 33 -21.02 10.98 11.55
CA LEU A 33 -22.43 11.32 11.33
C LEU A 33 -23.38 10.41 12.16
N GLU A 34 -23.08 9.11 12.22
CA GLU A 34 -23.94 8.15 12.91
C GLU A 34 -23.54 7.99 14.39
N ARG A 35 -22.22 7.78 14.63
CA ARG A 35 -21.73 7.51 15.99
C ARG A 35 -21.36 8.76 16.77
N ARG A 36 -21.32 9.94 16.12
CA ARG A 36 -20.95 11.22 16.71
C ARG A 36 -19.53 11.26 17.32
N LEU A 37 -18.64 10.37 16.85
CA LEU A 37 -17.23 10.33 17.20
C LEU A 37 -16.50 11.33 16.28
N THR A 38 -16.50 12.60 16.66
CA THR A 38 -16.06 13.71 15.80
C THR A 38 -14.57 14.04 15.94
N GLY A 39 -13.84 13.32 16.78
CA GLY A 39 -12.38 13.45 16.91
C GLY A 39 -11.67 13.11 15.61
N THR A 40 -12.07 12.05 14.92
CA THR A 40 -11.61 11.73 13.57
C THR A 40 -12.07 12.79 12.58
N LYS A 41 -11.13 13.42 11.83
CA LYS A 41 -11.42 14.61 10.98
C LYS A 41 -11.39 14.29 9.49
N GLU A 42 -12.19 15.01 8.73
CA GLU A 42 -12.11 15.02 7.27
C GLU A 42 -11.30 16.23 6.79
N GLY A 43 -10.10 15.98 6.21
CA GLY A 43 -9.27 17.03 5.63
C GLY A 43 -9.27 17.00 4.11
N CYS A 44 -8.92 15.86 3.51
CA CYS A 44 -8.77 15.70 2.06
C CYS A 44 -9.79 14.77 1.41
N ALA A 45 -10.35 13.80 2.15
CA ALA A 45 -11.22 12.73 1.64
C ALA A 45 -10.59 11.91 0.48
N GLU A 46 -9.25 11.72 0.50
CA GLU A 46 -8.50 10.98 -0.55
C GLU A 46 -7.34 10.15 0.01
N GLY A 47 -7.21 10.05 1.35
CA GLY A 47 -6.18 9.25 1.98
C GLY A 47 -4.80 9.90 2.08
N ASP A 48 -4.67 11.22 1.79
CA ASP A 48 -3.39 11.91 1.68
C ASP A 48 -3.00 12.64 3.00
N CYS A 49 -3.94 13.33 3.67
CA CYS A 49 -3.61 14.22 4.77
C CYS A 49 -3.53 13.58 6.17
N GLY A 50 -4.01 12.36 6.34
CA GLY A 50 -3.97 11.60 7.60
C GLY A 50 -4.85 12.14 8.75
N ALA A 51 -5.61 13.24 8.57
CA ALA A 51 -6.47 13.77 9.64
C ALA A 51 -7.58 12.78 10.06
N CYS A 52 -7.89 11.80 9.23
CA CYS A 52 -8.86 10.74 9.47
C CYS A 52 -8.25 9.42 9.95
N THR A 53 -6.98 9.40 10.35
CA THR A 53 -6.32 8.16 10.79
C THR A 53 -7.03 7.54 11.98
N VAL A 54 -7.28 6.24 11.88
CA VAL A 54 -7.79 5.35 12.94
C VAL A 54 -6.95 4.08 12.95
N LEU A 55 -7.07 3.23 14.01
CA LEU A 55 -6.51 1.89 13.95
C LEU A 55 -7.59 0.89 13.57
N VAL A 56 -7.21 -0.09 12.76
CA VAL A 56 -8.02 -1.26 12.47
C VAL A 56 -7.25 -2.51 12.88
N GLY A 57 -7.79 -3.21 13.85
CA GLY A 57 -7.29 -4.50 14.33
C GLY A 57 -7.98 -5.64 13.59
N ARG A 58 -7.22 -6.65 13.21
CA ARG A 58 -7.74 -7.89 12.60
C ARG A 58 -6.90 -9.08 13.02
N LEU A 59 -7.47 -10.26 12.92
CA LEU A 59 -6.72 -11.50 13.09
C LEU A 59 -5.96 -11.80 11.79
N GLN A 60 -4.70 -12.16 11.93
CA GLN A 60 -3.84 -12.66 10.88
C GLN A 60 -3.06 -13.84 11.43
N ASP A 61 -3.22 -15.02 10.84
CA ASP A 61 -2.66 -16.28 11.34
C ASP A 61 -2.94 -16.47 12.86
N GLY A 62 -4.17 -16.16 13.27
CA GLY A 62 -4.63 -16.25 14.66
C GLY A 62 -4.09 -15.16 15.61
N SER A 63 -3.26 -14.24 15.13
CA SER A 63 -2.69 -13.14 15.93
C SER A 63 -3.38 -11.82 15.62
N LEU A 64 -3.73 -11.06 16.67
CA LEU A 64 -4.33 -9.73 16.53
C LEU A 64 -3.26 -8.71 16.12
N ARG A 65 -3.46 -8.04 14.99
CA ARG A 65 -2.60 -6.95 14.49
C ARG A 65 -3.40 -5.68 14.28
N TYR A 66 -2.85 -4.55 14.70
CA TYR A 66 -3.42 -3.22 14.47
C TYR A 66 -2.61 -2.46 13.43
N GLU A 67 -3.32 -1.81 12.51
CA GLU A 67 -2.76 -1.00 11.43
C GLU A 67 -3.40 0.39 11.45
N ALA A 68 -2.58 1.44 11.30
CA ALA A 68 -3.08 2.78 11.05
C ALA A 68 -3.63 2.87 9.63
N VAL A 69 -4.87 3.37 9.47
CA VAL A 69 -5.56 3.45 8.18
C VAL A 69 -6.31 4.78 8.01
N ASN A 70 -6.60 5.15 6.77
CA ASN A 70 -7.38 6.35 6.46
C ASN A 70 -8.88 6.04 6.44
N ALA A 71 -9.63 6.52 7.44
CA ALA A 71 -11.07 6.26 7.54
C ALA A 71 -11.89 6.87 6.39
N CYS A 72 -11.40 7.95 5.73
CA CYS A 72 -12.12 8.62 4.64
C CYS A 72 -12.28 7.75 3.37
N ILE A 73 -11.37 6.82 3.14
CA ILE A 73 -11.38 5.91 2.00
C ILE A 73 -11.53 4.43 2.41
N ARG A 74 -11.71 4.16 3.70
CA ARG A 74 -12.05 2.82 4.20
C ARG A 74 -13.55 2.61 4.13
N LEU A 75 -14.00 1.68 3.28
CA LEU A 75 -15.42 1.39 3.10
C LEU A 75 -15.96 0.49 4.22
N MET A 76 -17.16 0.80 4.71
CA MET A 76 -17.75 0.16 5.89
C MET A 76 -17.86 -1.37 5.79
N ALA A 77 -18.29 -1.90 4.65
CA ALA A 77 -18.44 -3.34 4.48
C ALA A 77 -17.12 -4.10 4.70
N SER A 78 -15.96 -3.48 4.39
CA SER A 78 -14.64 -4.08 4.58
C SER A 78 -14.20 -4.26 6.04
N LEU A 79 -15.00 -3.83 7.00
CA LEU A 79 -14.71 -3.89 8.44
C LEU A 79 -15.26 -5.15 9.11
N ASP A 80 -15.96 -6.02 8.38
CA ASP A 80 -16.44 -7.29 8.96
C ASP A 80 -15.29 -8.07 9.62
N GLY A 81 -15.48 -8.53 10.86
CA GLY A 81 -14.46 -9.23 11.64
C GLY A 81 -13.28 -8.37 12.14
N CYS A 82 -13.37 -7.04 12.09
CA CYS A 82 -12.32 -6.11 12.53
C CYS A 82 -12.63 -5.47 13.90
N HIS A 83 -11.60 -4.87 14.53
CA HIS A 83 -11.74 -3.94 15.64
C HIS A 83 -11.28 -2.54 15.21
N VAL A 84 -12.18 -1.58 15.19
CA VAL A 84 -11.91 -0.18 14.88
C VAL A 84 -11.64 0.57 16.18
N VAL A 85 -10.51 1.30 16.22
CA VAL A 85 -10.10 2.14 17.35
C VAL A 85 -9.94 3.58 16.88
N SER A 86 -10.79 4.47 17.36
CA SER A 86 -10.72 5.91 17.09
C SER A 86 -10.02 6.65 18.25
N VAL A 87 -9.71 7.93 18.04
CA VAL A 87 -8.99 8.74 19.05
C VAL A 87 -9.76 8.83 20.38
N GLU A 88 -11.08 8.69 20.36
CA GLU A 88 -11.92 8.70 21.55
C GLU A 88 -11.70 7.51 22.49
N TYR A 89 -11.18 6.39 21.96
CA TYR A 89 -10.78 5.23 22.77
C TYR A 89 -9.65 5.55 23.74
N LEU A 90 -8.78 6.49 23.37
CA LEU A 90 -7.63 6.89 24.19
C LEU A 90 -8.01 7.76 25.40
N SER A 91 -9.26 8.18 25.51
CA SER A 91 -9.72 8.99 26.65
C SER A 91 -9.85 8.12 27.90
N GLY A 92 -8.96 8.34 28.85
CA GLY A 92 -9.03 7.66 30.16
C GLY A 92 -10.16 8.15 31.05
N PRO A 93 -10.44 7.45 32.17
CA PRO A 93 -11.41 7.87 33.16
C PRO A 93 -11.15 9.29 33.65
N HIS A 94 -12.20 10.08 33.86
CA HIS A 94 -12.12 11.46 34.35
C HIS A 94 -11.30 12.42 33.47
N GLY A 95 -11.15 12.12 32.17
CA GLY A 95 -10.38 12.97 31.25
C GLY A 95 -8.87 12.84 31.37
N LYS A 96 -8.37 11.75 31.98
CA LYS A 96 -6.94 11.45 31.98
C LYS A 96 -6.43 11.28 30.55
N LEU A 97 -5.40 12.04 30.22
CA LEU A 97 -4.77 11.94 28.91
C LEU A 97 -4.00 10.63 28.77
N HIS A 98 -4.06 10.03 27.59
CA HIS A 98 -3.20 8.92 27.22
C HIS A 98 -1.73 9.39 27.06
N PRO A 99 -0.70 8.54 27.30
CA PRO A 99 0.71 8.91 27.14
C PRO A 99 1.03 9.68 25.84
N VAL A 100 0.49 9.25 24.70
CA VAL A 100 0.66 9.94 23.42
C VAL A 100 0.02 11.33 23.44
N GLN A 101 -1.14 11.49 24.06
CA GLN A 101 -1.83 12.78 24.18
C GLN A 101 -1.07 13.71 25.14
N GLN A 102 -0.58 13.17 26.26
CA GLN A 102 0.19 13.95 27.25
C GLN A 102 1.47 14.49 26.62
N ALA A 103 2.24 13.66 25.92
CA ALA A 103 3.46 14.09 25.23
C ALA A 103 3.16 15.19 24.18
N MET A 104 2.08 15.07 23.42
CA MET A 104 1.66 16.10 22.45
C MET A 104 1.32 17.44 23.12
N VAL A 105 0.72 17.42 24.30
CA VAL A 105 0.43 18.65 25.09
C VAL A 105 1.71 19.27 25.59
N GLU A 106 2.57 18.53 26.26
CA GLU A 106 3.80 19.05 26.89
C GLU A 106 4.82 19.58 25.89
N HIS A 107 4.91 18.95 24.72
CA HIS A 107 5.82 19.40 23.66
C HIS A 107 5.20 20.37 22.66
N HIS A 108 3.97 20.87 22.92
CA HIS A 108 3.27 21.79 22.05
C HIS A 108 3.09 21.28 20.62
N GLY A 109 2.82 19.96 20.46
CA GLY A 109 2.65 19.28 19.19
C GLY A 109 1.36 19.66 18.43
N SER A 110 0.53 20.56 18.99
CA SER A 110 -0.73 20.99 18.40
C SER A 110 -0.88 22.53 18.46
N GLN A 111 -1.45 23.12 17.40
CA GLN A 111 -1.85 24.53 17.37
C GLN A 111 -3.34 24.66 17.05
N CYS A 112 -3.79 24.59 15.79
CA CYS A 112 -5.20 24.66 15.47
C CYS A 112 -5.99 23.41 15.89
N GLY A 113 -5.33 22.27 16.12
CA GLY A 113 -5.92 21.01 16.59
C GLY A 113 -6.56 20.13 15.52
N PHE A 114 -6.66 20.59 14.25
CA PHE A 114 -7.39 19.84 13.21
C PHE A 114 -6.71 18.52 12.84
N CYS A 115 -5.41 18.52 12.61
CA CYS A 115 -4.64 17.30 12.25
C CYS A 115 -4.28 16.45 13.48
N THR A 116 -4.36 17.01 14.69
CA THR A 116 -3.87 16.40 15.93
C THR A 116 -4.40 15.00 16.21
N PRO A 117 -5.71 14.71 16.08
CA PRO A 117 -6.21 13.35 16.27
C PRO A 117 -5.55 12.31 15.36
N GLY A 118 -5.33 12.66 14.08
CA GLY A 118 -4.66 11.78 13.13
C GLY A 118 -3.21 11.50 13.51
N PHE A 119 -2.45 12.53 13.91
CA PHE A 119 -1.08 12.34 14.43
C PHE A 119 -1.06 11.47 15.69
N ILE A 120 -1.98 11.69 16.63
CA ILE A 120 -2.10 10.87 17.83
C ILE A 120 -2.31 9.40 17.48
N MET A 121 -3.19 9.09 16.53
CA MET A 121 -3.46 7.70 16.14
C MET A 121 -2.26 7.05 15.42
N SER A 122 -1.55 7.80 14.57
CA SER A 122 -0.32 7.30 13.92
C SER A 122 0.80 7.07 14.94
N LEU A 123 1.02 8.01 15.85
CA LEU A 123 2.01 7.86 16.93
C LEU A 123 1.64 6.75 17.91
N TYR A 124 0.35 6.56 18.19
CA TYR A 124 -0.13 5.47 19.02
C TYR A 124 0.17 4.11 18.37
N ALA A 125 -0.10 3.97 17.06
CA ALA A 125 0.25 2.76 16.33
C ALA A 125 1.76 2.47 16.37
N LEU A 126 2.59 3.49 16.16
CA LEU A 126 4.05 3.36 16.22
C LEU A 126 4.54 2.96 17.63
N TRP A 127 4.07 3.68 18.66
CA TRP A 127 4.44 3.43 20.04
C TRP A 127 4.07 2.02 20.52
N MET A 128 2.90 1.51 20.11
CA MET A 128 2.48 0.14 20.40
C MET A 128 3.37 -0.93 19.74
N GLN A 129 3.96 -0.62 18.59
CA GLN A 129 4.84 -1.53 17.85
C GLN A 129 6.29 -1.37 18.27
N LYS A 130 6.73 -0.14 18.53
CA LYS A 130 8.09 0.24 18.86
C LYS A 130 8.08 1.40 19.85
N PRO A 131 8.21 1.12 21.17
CA PRO A 131 8.11 2.14 22.20
C PRO A 131 9.21 3.22 22.14
N ASP A 132 10.41 2.87 21.68
CA ASP A 132 11.57 3.78 21.54
C ASP A 132 12.00 3.86 20.07
N PRO A 133 11.22 4.59 19.21
CA PRO A 133 11.54 4.72 17.81
C PRO A 133 12.64 5.77 17.57
N SER A 134 13.49 5.51 16.57
CA SER A 134 14.39 6.52 16.01
C SER A 134 13.62 7.65 15.34
N GLU A 135 14.28 8.80 15.08
CA GLU A 135 13.67 9.91 14.36
C GLU A 135 13.20 9.50 12.96
N ASP A 136 14.02 8.74 12.23
CA ASP A 136 13.68 8.20 10.92
C ASP A 136 12.42 7.32 10.93
N GLU A 137 12.22 6.51 11.97
CA GLU A 137 11.03 5.67 12.14
C GLU A 137 9.80 6.51 12.49
N ILE A 138 9.96 7.56 13.29
CA ILE A 138 8.90 8.53 13.57
C ILE A 138 8.49 9.23 12.28
N GLU A 139 9.44 9.76 11.51
CA GLU A 139 9.16 10.42 10.23
C GLU A 139 8.48 9.49 9.23
N THR A 140 8.92 8.23 9.15
CA THR A 140 8.32 7.21 8.29
C THR A 140 6.87 6.90 8.69
N ALA A 141 6.60 6.78 10.00
CA ALA A 141 5.24 6.55 10.49
C ALA A 141 4.32 7.76 10.29
N LEU A 142 4.88 8.96 10.22
CA LEU A 142 4.14 10.20 10.04
C LEU A 142 4.07 10.69 8.58
N GLN A 143 4.65 9.98 7.61
CA GLN A 143 4.63 10.35 6.18
C GLN A 143 3.23 10.67 5.68
N GLY A 144 2.22 9.89 6.10
CA GLY A 144 0.82 10.08 5.75
C GLY A 144 0.07 11.06 6.65
N ASN A 145 0.73 11.99 7.36
CA ASN A 145 0.10 12.97 8.24
C ASN A 145 0.60 14.38 7.93
N LEU A 146 -0.30 15.26 7.52
CA LEU A 146 0.02 16.65 7.17
C LEU A 146 -0.38 17.63 8.28
N CYS A 147 0.56 18.52 8.65
CA CYS A 147 0.32 19.65 9.52
C CYS A 147 0.82 20.96 8.89
N ARG A 148 -0.03 21.97 8.82
CA ARG A 148 0.36 23.29 8.28
C ARG A 148 0.86 24.26 9.34
N CYS A 149 0.56 24.00 10.61
CA CYS A 149 0.77 25.00 11.68
C CYS A 149 2.10 24.88 12.41
N THR A 150 2.51 23.64 12.78
CA THR A 150 3.56 23.38 13.78
C THR A 150 4.99 23.35 13.22
N GLY A 151 5.16 23.11 11.92
CA GLY A 151 6.47 22.83 11.32
C GLY A 151 7.06 21.48 11.74
N TYR A 152 6.23 20.55 12.27
CA TYR A 152 6.51 19.15 12.63
C TYR A 152 7.46 18.93 13.82
N ALA A 153 8.51 19.71 13.99
CA ALA A 153 9.50 19.51 15.05
C ALA A 153 8.91 19.31 16.47
N PRO A 154 7.87 20.04 16.90
CA PRO A 154 7.21 19.78 18.20
C PRO A 154 6.55 18.40 18.24
N ILE A 155 5.98 17.91 17.12
CA ILE A 155 5.35 16.60 17.04
C ILE A 155 6.40 15.48 17.15
N ILE A 156 7.55 15.64 16.48
CA ILE A 156 8.66 14.68 16.56
C ILE A 156 9.22 14.61 18.00
N ARG A 157 9.38 15.79 18.67
CA ARG A 157 9.79 15.81 20.10
C ARG A 157 8.75 15.11 20.97
N ALA A 158 7.47 15.34 20.76
CA ALA A 158 6.41 14.64 21.47
C ALA A 158 6.50 13.12 21.27
N ALA A 159 6.71 12.67 20.03
CA ALA A 159 6.85 11.24 19.72
C ALA A 159 7.99 10.56 20.48
N LYS A 160 9.14 11.23 20.63
CA LYS A 160 10.29 10.74 21.40
C LYS A 160 10.04 10.68 22.91
N ALA A 161 9.12 11.48 23.43
CA ALA A 161 8.84 11.61 24.86
C ALA A 161 7.67 10.73 25.35
N ILE A 162 6.99 9.99 24.47
CA ILE A 162 5.78 9.23 24.85
C ILE A 162 6.07 8.24 26.00
N THR A 163 7.22 7.56 25.97
CA THR A 163 7.62 6.57 26.99
C THR A 163 7.86 7.17 28.37
N GLU A 164 8.05 8.48 28.48
CA GLU A 164 8.15 9.17 29.79
C GLU A 164 6.80 9.19 30.53
N HIS A 165 5.68 8.98 29.81
CA HIS A 165 4.32 9.06 30.34
C HIS A 165 3.63 7.71 30.52
N GLY A 166 4.21 6.63 30.00
CA GLY A 166 3.64 5.28 30.15
C GLY A 166 4.31 4.23 29.28
N SER A 167 3.85 3.00 29.42
CA SER A 167 4.37 1.83 28.71
C SER A 167 3.28 1.14 27.91
N PRO A 168 3.55 0.66 26.68
CA PRO A 168 2.60 -0.17 25.91
C PRO A 168 2.14 -1.43 26.64
N ALA A 169 2.95 -1.95 27.57
CA ALA A 169 2.56 -3.12 28.39
C ALA A 169 1.37 -2.84 29.32
N GLU A 170 1.17 -1.57 29.70
CA GLU A 170 0.08 -1.13 30.58
C GLU A 170 -1.08 -0.52 29.80
N ASP A 171 -1.00 -0.53 28.46
CA ASP A 171 -2.00 0.04 27.59
C ASP A 171 -3.26 -0.84 27.51
N ALA A 172 -4.42 -0.19 27.39
CA ALA A 172 -5.71 -0.88 27.34
C ALA A 172 -5.78 -1.92 26.21
N LEU A 173 -5.29 -1.61 24.99
CA LEU A 173 -5.27 -2.57 23.89
C LEU A 173 -4.37 -3.78 24.15
N THR A 174 -3.30 -3.61 24.94
CA THR A 174 -2.45 -4.72 25.36
C THR A 174 -3.16 -5.57 26.39
N MET A 175 -3.79 -4.94 27.39
CA MET A 175 -4.48 -5.64 28.47
C MET A 175 -5.75 -6.36 28.00
N GLU A 176 -6.47 -5.79 27.05
CA GLU A 176 -7.70 -6.34 26.46
C GLU A 176 -7.45 -7.29 25.28
N ARG A 177 -6.18 -7.53 24.92
CA ARG A 177 -5.78 -8.24 23.71
C ARG A 177 -6.42 -9.61 23.56
N ASP A 178 -6.43 -10.41 24.62
CA ASP A 178 -6.98 -11.78 24.62
C ASP A 178 -8.50 -11.77 24.49
N ASP A 179 -9.19 -10.85 25.18
CA ASP A 179 -10.64 -10.66 25.05
C ASP A 179 -11.01 -10.27 23.61
N ILE A 180 -10.34 -9.25 23.08
CA ILE A 180 -10.56 -8.78 21.71
C ILE A 180 -10.29 -9.91 20.70
N THR A 181 -9.20 -10.66 20.87
CA THR A 181 -8.87 -11.82 20.01
C THR A 181 -9.97 -12.85 20.04
N THR A 182 -10.47 -13.18 21.21
CA THR A 182 -11.56 -14.15 21.40
C THR A 182 -12.84 -13.67 20.69
N ARG A 183 -13.20 -12.41 20.90
CA ARG A 183 -14.41 -11.81 20.27
C ARG A 183 -14.29 -11.75 18.77
N LEU A 184 -13.14 -11.33 18.21
CA LEU A 184 -12.93 -11.31 16.75
C LEU A 184 -12.96 -12.73 16.16
N SER A 185 -12.38 -13.72 16.85
CA SER A 185 -12.45 -15.13 16.42
C SER A 185 -13.90 -15.63 16.35
N ALA A 186 -14.75 -15.21 17.29
CA ALA A 186 -16.18 -15.57 17.30
C ALA A 186 -16.98 -14.89 16.16
N LEU A 187 -16.47 -13.82 15.56
CA LEU A 187 -17.08 -13.17 14.39
C LEU A 187 -16.76 -13.89 13.08
N GLN A 188 -15.67 -14.66 13.02
CA GLN A 188 -15.25 -15.42 11.83
C GLN A 188 -16.11 -16.68 11.67
N ASP A 189 -17.30 -16.53 11.06
CA ASP A 189 -18.26 -17.64 10.88
C ASP A 189 -18.13 -18.37 9.54
N GLY A 190 -17.19 -17.99 8.69
CA GLY A 190 -16.94 -18.61 7.39
C GLY A 190 -18.10 -18.47 6.38
N LYS A 191 -18.98 -17.50 6.57
CA LYS A 191 -20.14 -17.28 5.69
C LYS A 191 -19.88 -16.10 4.75
N ARG A 192 -20.45 -16.20 3.55
CA ARG A 192 -20.59 -15.04 2.66
C ARG A 192 -21.44 -13.96 3.35
N VAL A 193 -21.04 -12.69 3.26
CA VAL A 193 -21.89 -11.54 3.59
C VAL A 193 -22.43 -10.95 2.30
N ASP A 194 -23.75 -10.70 2.23
CA ASP A 194 -24.42 -10.08 1.07
C ASP A 194 -25.32 -8.95 1.61
N LEU A 195 -24.79 -7.73 1.57
CA LEU A 195 -25.45 -6.52 2.03
C LEU A 195 -26.24 -5.89 0.90
N ARG A 196 -27.43 -5.39 1.24
CA ARG A 196 -28.29 -4.68 0.29
C ARG A 196 -28.89 -3.46 0.97
N LYS A 197 -28.62 -2.29 0.41
CA LYS A 197 -29.18 -1.01 0.84
C LYS A 197 -29.68 -0.27 -0.39
N ASP A 198 -30.98 -0.05 -0.49
CA ASP A 198 -31.61 0.53 -1.67
C ASP A 198 -31.20 -0.24 -2.97
N ASN A 199 -30.54 0.45 -3.89
CA ASN A 199 -30.01 -0.14 -5.13
C ASN A 199 -28.55 -0.59 -5.02
N SER A 200 -27.95 -0.46 -3.83
CA SER A 200 -26.55 -0.79 -3.58
C SER A 200 -26.40 -2.23 -3.07
N ARG A 201 -25.36 -2.92 -3.57
CA ARG A 201 -25.01 -4.28 -3.12
C ARG A 201 -23.52 -4.38 -2.81
N ALA A 202 -23.19 -4.93 -1.64
CA ALA A 202 -21.81 -5.22 -1.24
C ALA A 202 -21.68 -6.68 -0.80
N ILE A 203 -20.71 -7.39 -1.34
CA ILE A 203 -20.50 -8.82 -1.14
C ILE A 203 -19.12 -9.04 -0.52
N LEU A 204 -19.07 -9.82 0.56
CA LEU A 204 -17.83 -10.35 1.12
C LEU A 204 -17.87 -11.88 0.94
N PRO A 205 -17.10 -12.44 0.00
CA PRO A 205 -17.02 -13.89 -0.20
C PRO A 205 -16.51 -14.61 1.05
N ALA A 206 -16.94 -15.85 1.28
CA ALA A 206 -16.51 -16.64 2.43
C ALA A 206 -15.04 -17.09 2.36
N ASN A 207 -14.53 -17.30 1.14
CA ASN A 207 -13.16 -17.74 0.82
C ASN A 207 -12.89 -17.47 -0.69
N THR A 208 -11.72 -17.85 -1.18
CA THR A 208 -11.34 -17.62 -2.61
C THR A 208 -12.14 -18.45 -3.59
N ASP A 209 -12.65 -19.63 -3.22
CA ASP A 209 -13.53 -20.44 -4.08
C ASP A 209 -14.90 -19.79 -4.21
N ASP A 210 -15.42 -19.27 -3.10
CA ASP A 210 -16.64 -18.48 -3.09
C ASP A 210 -16.49 -17.15 -3.87
N LEU A 211 -15.31 -16.50 -3.79
CA LEU A 211 -14.99 -15.33 -4.63
C LEU A 211 -15.08 -15.67 -6.10
N ALA A 212 -14.46 -16.78 -6.53
CA ALA A 212 -14.49 -17.23 -7.92
C ALA A 212 -15.92 -17.47 -8.40
N GLN A 213 -16.79 -18.05 -7.56
CA GLN A 213 -18.20 -18.25 -7.87
C GLN A 213 -18.97 -16.93 -7.94
N VAL A 214 -18.77 -16.03 -6.97
CA VAL A 214 -19.41 -14.69 -6.94
C VAL A 214 -19.10 -13.90 -8.20
N LEU A 215 -17.84 -13.93 -8.68
CA LEU A 215 -17.43 -13.21 -9.88
C LEU A 215 -17.97 -13.84 -11.17
N LEU A 216 -18.27 -15.14 -11.19
CA LEU A 216 -19.00 -15.75 -12.31
C LEU A 216 -20.48 -15.35 -12.33
N GLU A 217 -21.09 -15.20 -11.13
CA GLU A 217 -22.49 -14.78 -10.97
C GLU A 217 -22.66 -13.26 -11.18
N THR A 218 -21.62 -12.46 -10.90
CA THR A 218 -21.66 -10.99 -10.97
C THR A 218 -20.34 -10.49 -11.62
N PRO A 219 -20.15 -10.73 -12.93
CA PRO A 219 -18.88 -10.49 -13.61
C PRO A 219 -18.54 -9.00 -13.80
N ASP A 220 -19.49 -8.11 -13.59
CA ASP A 220 -19.38 -6.65 -13.63
C ASP A 220 -19.15 -6.02 -12.27
N ALA A 221 -19.01 -6.82 -11.21
CA ALA A 221 -18.78 -6.31 -9.88
C ALA A 221 -17.43 -5.57 -9.76
N THR A 222 -17.44 -4.42 -9.09
CA THR A 222 -16.22 -3.70 -8.73
C THR A 222 -15.48 -4.48 -7.64
N MET A 223 -14.27 -4.96 -7.91
CA MET A 223 -13.44 -5.63 -6.92
C MET A 223 -12.68 -4.60 -6.06
N VAL A 224 -12.77 -4.73 -4.74
CA VAL A 224 -12.13 -3.83 -3.78
C VAL A 224 -11.25 -4.62 -2.81
N ALA A 225 -9.93 -4.42 -2.90
CA ALA A 225 -8.97 -4.93 -1.92
C ALA A 225 -8.71 -3.87 -0.82
N GLY A 226 -7.72 -2.97 -1.02
CA GLY A 226 -7.36 -1.94 -0.05
C GLY A 226 -8.13 -0.63 -0.16
N ALA A 227 -8.96 -0.46 -1.17
CA ALA A 227 -9.76 0.74 -1.47
C ALA A 227 -8.96 2.05 -1.73
N THR A 228 -7.65 2.02 -1.78
CA THR A 228 -6.81 3.23 -1.87
C THR A 228 -6.93 4.00 -3.19
N ASP A 229 -7.47 3.38 -4.24
CA ASP A 229 -7.85 4.03 -5.47
C ASP A 229 -9.39 4.10 -5.62
N VAL A 230 -10.09 2.95 -5.44
CA VAL A 230 -11.55 2.89 -5.53
C VAL A 230 -12.23 3.82 -4.53
N GLY A 231 -11.63 4.04 -3.34
CA GLY A 231 -12.11 5.02 -2.37
C GLY A 231 -12.23 6.43 -2.97
N LEU A 232 -11.29 6.82 -3.85
CA LEU A 232 -11.34 8.12 -4.54
C LEU A 232 -12.44 8.16 -5.63
N TRP A 233 -12.77 7.00 -6.24
CA TRP A 233 -13.92 6.95 -7.15
C TRP A 233 -15.20 7.35 -6.44
N VAL A 234 -15.34 6.92 -5.17
CA VAL A 234 -16.48 7.28 -4.31
C VAL A 234 -16.38 8.74 -3.86
N THR A 235 -15.28 9.12 -3.21
CA THR A 235 -15.21 10.40 -2.47
C THR A 235 -14.92 11.61 -3.35
N LYS A 236 -14.21 11.43 -4.47
CA LYS A 236 -13.80 12.52 -5.39
C LYS A 236 -14.57 12.52 -6.69
N PHE A 237 -14.81 11.34 -7.25
CA PHE A 237 -15.47 11.22 -8.54
C PHE A 237 -16.97 10.92 -8.42
N LEU A 238 -17.48 10.68 -7.21
CA LEU A 238 -18.88 10.40 -6.89
C LEU A 238 -19.46 9.27 -7.76
N LYS A 239 -18.62 8.28 -8.08
CA LYS A 239 -19.03 7.12 -8.88
C LYS A 239 -19.82 6.14 -8.03
N ASP A 240 -20.86 5.57 -8.62
CA ASP A 240 -21.47 4.36 -8.11
C ASP A 240 -20.54 3.17 -8.41
N ILE A 241 -20.17 2.42 -7.38
CA ILE A 241 -19.30 1.24 -7.48
C ILE A 241 -20.07 -0.07 -7.33
N SER A 242 -21.39 0.00 -7.14
CA SER A 242 -22.25 -1.17 -6.94
C SER A 242 -22.51 -1.96 -8.25
N PRO A 243 -22.53 -3.29 -8.21
CA PRO A 243 -22.23 -4.16 -7.07
C PRO A 243 -20.73 -4.20 -6.76
N VAL A 244 -20.36 -4.29 -5.48
CA VAL A 244 -18.96 -4.35 -5.06
C VAL A 244 -18.64 -5.67 -4.37
N VAL A 245 -17.44 -6.21 -4.62
CA VAL A 245 -16.91 -7.42 -3.99
C VAL A 245 -15.64 -7.07 -3.21
N PHE A 246 -15.66 -7.28 -1.89
CA PHE A 246 -14.52 -7.00 -1.02
C PHE A 246 -13.60 -8.21 -0.89
N LEU A 247 -12.28 -7.98 -0.98
CA LEU A 247 -11.25 -9.03 -0.98
C LEU A 247 -10.35 -9.01 0.26
N ASN A 248 -10.37 -7.92 1.03
CA ASN A 248 -9.39 -7.63 2.08
C ASN A 248 -9.40 -8.59 3.28
N HIS A 249 -10.48 -9.35 3.49
CA HIS A 249 -10.67 -10.33 4.56
C HIS A 249 -10.25 -11.76 4.15
N LEU A 250 -9.99 -12.01 2.85
CA LEU A 250 -9.62 -13.33 2.34
C LEU A 250 -8.18 -13.66 2.69
N GLU A 251 -7.98 -14.51 3.70
CA GLU A 251 -6.65 -14.88 4.21
C GLU A 251 -5.79 -15.54 3.14
N GLU A 252 -6.38 -16.35 2.24
CA GLU A 252 -5.66 -17.04 1.17
C GLU A 252 -4.98 -16.05 0.22
N LEU A 253 -5.59 -14.88 -0.03
CA LEU A 253 -5.02 -13.82 -0.87
C LEU A 253 -3.94 -12.99 -0.13
N ARG A 254 -3.75 -13.20 1.17
CA ARG A 254 -2.80 -12.46 2.00
C ARG A 254 -1.56 -13.24 2.39
N LYS A 255 -1.43 -14.47 1.88
CA LYS A 255 -0.27 -15.33 2.15
C LYS A 255 0.98 -14.84 1.43
N ILE A 256 2.10 -14.89 2.14
CA ILE A 256 3.43 -14.68 1.60
C ILE A 256 4.27 -15.91 1.96
N GLU A 257 4.89 -16.52 0.95
CA GLU A 257 5.72 -17.70 1.15
C GLU A 257 7.06 -17.53 0.41
N ARG A 258 8.17 -17.70 1.14
CA ARG A 258 9.49 -17.81 0.51
C ARG A 258 9.71 -19.25 0.10
N ARG A 259 9.94 -19.47 -1.20
CA ARG A 259 10.29 -20.76 -1.79
C ARG A 259 11.74 -20.74 -2.29
N ASP A 260 12.26 -21.88 -2.76
CA ASP A 260 13.67 -22.01 -3.12
C ASP A 260 14.08 -21.06 -4.26
N ASP A 261 13.24 -20.90 -5.29
CA ASP A 261 13.52 -20.13 -6.51
C ASP A 261 12.70 -18.83 -6.61
N HIS A 262 11.68 -18.62 -5.76
CA HIS A 262 10.81 -17.46 -5.84
C HIS A 262 10.16 -17.11 -4.49
N ILE A 263 9.61 -15.89 -4.42
CA ILE A 263 8.67 -15.45 -3.41
C ILE A 263 7.26 -15.55 -4.01
N HIS A 264 6.37 -16.24 -3.31
CA HIS A 264 4.96 -16.31 -3.65
C HIS A 264 4.19 -15.29 -2.82
N ILE A 265 3.45 -14.39 -3.48
CA ILE A 265 2.71 -13.29 -2.85
C ILE A 265 1.25 -13.37 -3.30
N GLY A 266 0.32 -13.50 -2.35
CA GLY A 266 -1.11 -13.39 -2.62
C GLY A 266 -1.49 -11.96 -3.04
N ALA A 267 -2.47 -11.82 -3.93
CA ALA A 267 -2.85 -10.52 -4.47
C ALA A 267 -3.36 -9.50 -3.43
N GLY A 268 -3.89 -10.00 -2.30
CA GLY A 268 -4.38 -9.19 -1.19
C GLY A 268 -3.31 -8.78 -0.17
N VAL A 269 -2.04 -9.13 -0.39
CA VAL A 269 -0.92 -8.72 0.48
C VAL A 269 -0.73 -7.21 0.40
N SER A 270 -0.68 -6.56 1.57
CA SER A 270 -0.46 -5.11 1.65
C SER A 270 0.99 -4.72 1.31
N TYR A 271 1.22 -3.45 1.01
CA TYR A 271 2.59 -2.93 0.85
C TYR A 271 3.41 -3.11 2.13
N SER A 272 2.81 -2.87 3.30
CA SER A 272 3.50 -3.04 4.58
C SER A 272 3.87 -4.51 4.86
N ASP A 273 3.00 -5.46 4.52
CA ASP A 273 3.31 -6.89 4.70
C ASP A 273 4.36 -7.38 3.69
N ALA A 274 4.34 -6.88 2.45
CA ALA A 274 5.30 -7.25 1.41
C ALA A 274 6.70 -6.66 1.65
N GLU A 275 6.81 -5.53 2.33
CA GLU A 275 8.07 -4.81 2.56
C GLU A 275 9.13 -5.69 3.18
N ALA A 276 8.79 -6.37 4.27
CA ALA A 276 9.76 -7.14 5.04
C ALA A 276 10.45 -8.21 4.17
N ILE A 277 9.67 -9.00 3.43
CA ILE A 277 10.22 -10.10 2.62
C ILE A 277 10.90 -9.60 1.35
N LEU A 278 10.34 -8.59 0.68
CA LEU A 278 10.92 -8.05 -0.55
C LEU A 278 12.20 -7.26 -0.28
N CYS A 279 12.26 -6.47 0.79
CA CYS A 279 13.46 -5.71 1.16
C CYS A 279 14.54 -6.58 1.81
N ASP A 280 14.20 -7.75 2.39
CA ASP A 280 15.17 -8.73 2.83
C ASP A 280 15.82 -9.45 1.63
N GLU A 281 15.04 -9.82 0.64
CA GLU A 281 15.53 -10.48 -0.58
C GLU A 281 16.25 -9.49 -1.52
N TYR A 282 15.80 -8.24 -1.58
CA TYR A 282 16.30 -7.16 -2.42
C TYR A 282 16.59 -5.90 -1.57
N PRO A 283 17.70 -5.84 -0.80
CA PRO A 283 17.92 -4.82 0.22
C PRO A 283 17.86 -3.36 -0.28
N HIS A 284 18.25 -3.13 -1.54
CA HIS A 284 18.20 -1.78 -2.14
C HIS A 284 16.78 -1.29 -2.44
N LEU A 285 15.76 -2.18 -2.36
CA LEU A 285 14.36 -1.75 -2.48
C LEU A 285 13.88 -0.97 -1.26
N ARG A 286 14.53 -1.06 -0.08
CA ARG A 286 14.07 -0.38 1.14
C ARG A 286 13.91 1.13 0.96
N ALA A 287 14.95 1.81 0.46
CA ALA A 287 14.88 3.25 0.22
C ALA A 287 13.83 3.66 -0.85
N PHE A 288 13.52 2.77 -1.78
CA PHE A 288 12.45 2.95 -2.75
C PHE A 288 11.08 2.73 -2.10
N TRP A 289 10.94 1.67 -1.28
CA TRP A 289 9.69 1.29 -0.61
C TRP A 289 9.19 2.35 0.35
N ASP A 290 10.10 2.94 1.14
CA ASP A 290 9.81 4.06 2.05
C ASP A 290 9.20 5.29 1.35
N ARG A 291 9.31 5.38 0.03
CA ARG A 291 8.78 6.47 -0.77
C ARG A 291 7.45 6.15 -1.46
N ILE A 292 6.93 4.93 -1.27
CA ILE A 292 5.62 4.54 -1.80
C ILE A 292 4.56 5.00 -0.81
N ALA A 293 3.83 6.08 -1.16
CA ALA A 293 2.71 6.62 -0.38
C ALA A 293 3.01 6.83 1.13
N GLY A 294 2.03 7.24 1.91
CA GLY A 294 2.11 7.30 3.37
C GLY A 294 1.88 5.95 4.03
N TRP A 295 2.22 5.83 5.32
CA TRP A 295 2.12 4.58 6.06
C TRP A 295 0.70 3.98 6.05
N GLN A 296 -0.33 4.82 6.24
CA GLN A 296 -1.73 4.38 6.23
C GLN A 296 -2.12 3.76 4.88
N ILE A 297 -1.63 4.32 3.78
CA ILE A 297 -1.87 3.80 2.42
C ILE A 297 -1.11 2.49 2.21
N ARG A 298 0.13 2.36 2.70
CA ARG A 298 0.87 1.10 2.62
C ARG A 298 0.20 -0.03 3.40
N ASN A 299 -0.44 0.29 4.53
CA ASN A 299 -1.22 -0.68 5.32
C ASN A 299 -2.49 -1.15 4.61
N MET A 300 -3.10 -0.29 3.79
CA MET A 300 -4.36 -0.59 3.09
C MET A 300 -4.15 -1.11 1.68
N GLY A 301 -3.29 -0.44 0.89
CA GLY A 301 -3.04 -0.75 -0.51
C GLY A 301 -2.37 -2.12 -0.67
N THR A 302 -2.76 -2.85 -1.72
CA THR A 302 -2.27 -4.21 -1.97
C THR A 302 -1.44 -4.29 -3.25
N ILE A 303 -0.49 -5.22 -3.27
CA ILE A 303 0.36 -5.45 -4.45
C ILE A 303 -0.51 -5.84 -5.65
N GLY A 304 -1.43 -6.79 -5.47
CA GLY A 304 -2.34 -7.21 -6.54
C GLY A 304 -3.30 -6.11 -6.98
N GLY A 305 -3.80 -5.29 -6.04
CA GLY A 305 -4.65 -4.13 -6.36
C GLY A 305 -3.92 -3.09 -7.23
N ASN A 306 -2.65 -2.82 -6.93
CA ASN A 306 -1.83 -1.90 -7.73
C ASN A 306 -1.57 -2.44 -9.15
N ILE A 307 -1.31 -3.75 -9.29
CA ILE A 307 -1.15 -4.40 -10.59
C ILE A 307 -2.48 -4.34 -11.36
N ALA A 308 -3.58 -4.79 -10.76
CA ALA A 308 -4.88 -4.89 -11.41
C ALA A 308 -5.47 -3.52 -11.80
N ASN A 309 -5.16 -2.46 -11.03
CA ASN A 309 -5.51 -1.09 -11.40
C ASN A 309 -4.81 -0.61 -12.68
N GLY A 310 -3.62 -1.13 -13.00
CA GLY A 310 -2.91 -0.88 -14.25
C GLY A 310 -2.51 0.58 -14.48
N SER A 311 -2.33 1.35 -13.41
CA SER A 311 -1.92 2.75 -13.53
C SER A 311 -0.54 2.89 -14.19
N PRO A 312 -0.37 3.75 -15.20
CA PRO A 312 0.94 3.99 -15.82
C PRO A 312 1.96 4.62 -14.88
N ILE A 313 1.51 5.12 -13.73
CA ILE A 313 2.34 5.76 -12.70
C ILE A 313 2.40 4.96 -11.40
N GLY A 314 1.89 3.72 -11.39
CA GLY A 314 2.07 2.78 -10.28
C GLY A 314 3.55 2.46 -10.09
N ASP A 315 4.01 2.45 -8.82
CA ASP A 315 5.44 2.30 -8.52
C ASP A 315 5.89 0.84 -8.52
N THR A 316 5.04 -0.13 -8.10
CA THR A 316 5.45 -1.54 -8.03
C THR A 316 5.49 -2.27 -9.37
N PRO A 317 4.62 -2.00 -10.36
CA PRO A 317 4.67 -2.73 -11.63
C PRO A 317 6.03 -2.65 -12.36
N PRO A 318 6.70 -1.49 -12.51
CA PRO A 318 8.05 -1.45 -13.11
C PRO A 318 9.07 -2.30 -12.35
N VAL A 319 9.01 -2.31 -11.02
CA VAL A 319 9.90 -3.14 -10.18
C VAL A 319 9.66 -4.62 -10.46
N LEU A 320 8.41 -5.06 -10.40
CA LEU A 320 8.03 -6.45 -10.61
C LEU A 320 8.34 -6.93 -12.05
N ILE A 321 8.15 -6.07 -13.06
CA ILE A 321 8.53 -6.33 -14.46
C ILE A 321 10.06 -6.54 -14.56
N ALA A 322 10.85 -5.66 -13.96
CA ALA A 322 12.31 -5.78 -14.00
C ALA A 322 12.80 -7.04 -13.26
N LEU A 323 12.15 -7.42 -12.16
CA LEU A 323 12.45 -8.66 -11.44
C LEU A 323 11.99 -9.92 -12.18
N GLY A 324 11.21 -9.80 -13.26
CA GLY A 324 10.70 -10.93 -14.03
C GLY A 324 9.56 -11.66 -13.34
N ALA A 325 8.71 -10.92 -12.63
CA ALA A 325 7.56 -11.50 -11.95
C ALA A 325 6.52 -12.05 -12.93
N GLU A 326 5.84 -13.09 -12.48
CA GLU A 326 4.68 -13.69 -13.15
C GLU A 326 3.45 -13.51 -12.27
N ILE A 327 2.28 -13.40 -12.88
CA ILE A 327 1.00 -13.34 -12.19
C ILE A 327 0.12 -14.51 -12.57
N THR A 328 -0.68 -14.98 -11.61
CA THR A 328 -1.71 -16.00 -11.85
C THR A 328 -3.08 -15.35 -11.74
N LEU A 329 -3.85 -15.50 -12.79
CA LEU A 329 -5.25 -15.07 -12.89
C LEU A 329 -6.15 -16.30 -12.72
N ARG A 330 -7.26 -16.12 -11.99
CA ARG A 330 -8.24 -17.19 -11.72
C ARG A 330 -9.63 -16.78 -12.19
N ARG A 331 -10.34 -17.73 -12.84
CA ARG A 331 -11.75 -17.62 -13.20
C ARG A 331 -12.46 -18.95 -12.93
N GLY A 332 -13.36 -18.99 -11.96
CA GLY A 332 -13.92 -20.25 -11.48
C GLY A 332 -12.80 -21.20 -11.01
N ASP A 333 -12.76 -22.41 -11.58
CA ASP A 333 -11.69 -23.39 -11.29
C ASP A 333 -10.47 -23.23 -12.21
N ALA A 334 -10.58 -22.47 -13.29
CA ALA A 334 -9.49 -22.28 -14.24
C ALA A 334 -8.49 -21.22 -13.74
N ARG A 335 -7.20 -21.51 -14.01
CA ARG A 335 -6.08 -20.59 -13.75
C ARG A 335 -5.21 -20.47 -14.98
N ARG A 336 -4.68 -19.26 -15.22
CA ARG A 336 -3.62 -19.01 -16.20
C ARG A 336 -2.54 -18.15 -15.60
N THR A 337 -1.29 -18.40 -15.99
CA THR A 337 -0.12 -17.63 -15.54
C THR A 337 0.52 -16.95 -16.74
N LEU A 338 0.94 -15.69 -16.56
CA LEU A 338 1.60 -14.91 -17.59
C LEU A 338 2.66 -14.00 -16.97
N PRO A 339 3.70 -13.59 -17.75
CA PRO A 339 4.59 -12.52 -17.35
C PRO A 339 3.81 -11.25 -17.03
N ILE A 340 4.18 -10.54 -15.98
CA ILE A 340 3.43 -9.35 -15.54
C ILE A 340 3.38 -8.25 -16.60
N GLU A 341 4.41 -8.10 -17.45
CA GLU A 341 4.42 -7.13 -18.55
C GLU A 341 3.34 -7.37 -19.60
N ASP A 342 2.93 -8.62 -19.79
CA ASP A 342 1.91 -9.01 -20.78
C ASP A 342 0.48 -8.70 -20.30
N PHE A 343 0.34 -8.41 -18.99
CA PHE A 343 -0.96 -8.06 -18.40
C PHE A 343 -1.44 -6.65 -18.78
N PHE A 344 -0.52 -5.73 -19.08
CA PHE A 344 -0.84 -4.34 -19.39
C PHE A 344 -0.98 -4.13 -20.90
N VAL A 345 -2.21 -4.12 -21.39
CA VAL A 345 -2.51 -4.03 -22.85
C VAL A 345 -2.46 -2.60 -23.36
N ASP A 346 -3.13 -1.65 -22.65
CA ASP A 346 -3.20 -0.23 -23.01
C ASP A 346 -3.61 0.59 -21.77
N TYR A 347 -3.69 1.92 -21.89
CA TYR A 347 -4.14 2.79 -20.83
C TYR A 347 -5.53 2.36 -20.29
N GLY A 348 -5.55 2.01 -18.99
CA GLY A 348 -6.78 1.53 -18.35
C GLY A 348 -7.31 0.19 -18.85
N LYS A 349 -6.52 -0.56 -19.64
CA LYS A 349 -6.90 -1.86 -20.18
C LYS A 349 -5.89 -2.93 -19.83
N GLN A 350 -6.34 -3.92 -19.07
CA GLN A 350 -5.58 -5.08 -18.65
C GLN A 350 -6.08 -6.34 -19.38
N ASP A 351 -5.24 -7.36 -19.46
CA ASP A 351 -5.61 -8.70 -19.97
C ASP A 351 -6.41 -9.47 -18.91
N LEU A 352 -7.61 -8.97 -18.61
CA LEU A 352 -8.60 -9.59 -17.72
C LEU A 352 -9.88 -9.86 -18.49
N VAL A 353 -10.42 -11.08 -18.34
CA VAL A 353 -11.74 -11.40 -18.84
C VAL A 353 -12.81 -11.28 -17.76
N PRO A 354 -14.10 -11.03 -18.08
CA PRO A 354 -15.16 -10.91 -17.07
C PRO A 354 -15.22 -12.13 -16.13
N GLY A 355 -15.24 -11.87 -14.83
CA GLY A 355 -15.25 -12.90 -13.79
C GLY A 355 -13.86 -13.47 -13.45
N GLU A 356 -12.79 -12.90 -14.00
CA GLU A 356 -11.40 -13.24 -13.69
C GLU A 356 -10.84 -12.28 -12.63
N PHE A 357 -9.97 -12.77 -11.76
CA PHE A 357 -9.26 -11.96 -10.76
C PHE A 357 -7.79 -12.37 -10.64
N LEU A 358 -6.94 -11.44 -10.23
CA LEU A 358 -5.55 -11.70 -9.91
C LEU A 358 -5.50 -12.44 -8.56
N GLU A 359 -4.98 -13.66 -8.57
CA GLU A 359 -4.92 -14.52 -7.38
C GLU A 359 -3.56 -14.42 -6.69
N THR A 360 -2.46 -14.50 -7.47
CA THR A 360 -1.10 -14.52 -6.90
C THR A 360 -0.06 -13.87 -7.81
N ILE A 361 1.05 -13.47 -7.22
CA ILE A 361 2.25 -12.96 -7.87
C ILE A 361 3.43 -13.86 -7.49
N ARG A 362 4.22 -14.29 -8.46
CA ARG A 362 5.47 -15.03 -8.29
C ARG A 362 6.64 -14.12 -8.62
N VAL A 363 7.48 -13.80 -7.65
CA VAL A 363 8.67 -12.96 -7.82
C VAL A 363 9.92 -13.85 -7.75
N PRO A 364 10.71 -14.01 -8.85
CA PRO A 364 11.95 -14.77 -8.80
C PRO A 364 12.91 -14.24 -7.74
N ARG A 365 13.71 -15.11 -7.11
CA ARG A 365 14.78 -14.71 -6.20
C ARG A 365 16.03 -14.30 -6.98
N PRO A 366 16.84 -13.34 -6.46
CA PRO A 366 17.99 -12.84 -7.18
C PRO A 366 19.08 -13.92 -7.33
N GLY A 367 19.66 -14.01 -8.52
CA GLY A 367 20.89 -14.78 -8.72
C GLY A 367 22.11 -14.05 -8.14
N PRO A 368 23.24 -14.77 -7.91
CA PRO A 368 24.44 -14.22 -7.25
C PRO A 368 25.10 -13.07 -8.01
N ASP A 369 24.95 -13.04 -9.34
CA ASP A 369 25.57 -12.05 -10.24
C ASP A 369 24.59 -10.94 -10.66
N ALA A 370 23.37 -10.94 -10.09
CA ALA A 370 22.33 -9.99 -10.42
C ALA A 370 22.56 -8.65 -9.69
N ARG A 371 22.40 -7.56 -10.40
CA ARG A 371 22.47 -6.18 -9.92
C ARG A 371 21.10 -5.55 -10.09
N HIS A 372 20.54 -5.05 -9.01
CA HIS A 372 19.20 -4.47 -9.01
C HIS A 372 19.22 -3.05 -8.47
N SER A 373 18.41 -2.18 -9.02
CA SER A 373 18.04 -0.90 -8.41
C SER A 373 16.66 -0.49 -8.84
N ALA A 374 15.98 0.25 -7.98
CA ALA A 374 14.70 0.89 -8.26
C ALA A 374 14.75 2.36 -7.89
N TYR A 375 14.17 3.21 -8.73
CA TYR A 375 14.21 4.66 -8.59
C TYR A 375 12.84 5.27 -8.74
N LYS A 376 12.45 6.08 -7.74
CA LYS A 376 11.26 6.91 -7.77
C LYS A 376 11.68 8.38 -7.91
N ILE A 377 11.31 9.00 -9.02
CA ILE A 377 11.58 10.41 -9.29
C ILE A 377 10.27 11.18 -9.18
N SER A 378 10.19 12.05 -8.19
CA SER A 378 9.01 12.87 -7.88
C SER A 378 9.46 14.27 -7.43
N LYS A 379 8.53 15.24 -7.37
CA LYS A 379 8.83 16.61 -6.95
C LYS A 379 9.02 16.72 -5.44
N ARG A 380 8.25 15.95 -4.66
CA ARG A 380 8.38 15.82 -3.20
C ARG A 380 8.98 14.46 -2.86
N ARG A 381 9.57 14.36 -1.68
CA ARG A 381 10.09 13.09 -1.18
C ARG A 381 8.95 12.12 -0.86
N ASP A 382 8.02 12.58 -0.04
CA ASP A 382 6.95 11.78 0.51
C ASP A 382 5.61 12.14 -0.14
N GLU A 383 4.69 11.18 -0.20
CA GLU A 383 3.32 11.32 -0.71
C GLU A 383 3.22 12.04 -2.05
N ASP A 384 4.10 11.67 -2.99
CA ASP A 384 4.07 12.26 -4.33
C ASP A 384 4.09 11.19 -5.41
N ILE A 385 3.34 11.45 -6.47
CA ILE A 385 3.24 10.57 -7.62
C ILE A 385 4.50 10.67 -8.46
N SER A 386 5.05 9.53 -8.88
CA SER A 386 6.25 9.46 -9.72
C SER A 386 6.07 10.21 -11.04
N SER A 387 7.00 11.11 -11.34
CA SER A 387 7.21 11.58 -12.71
C SER A 387 7.80 10.48 -13.58
N VAL A 388 8.79 9.76 -13.01
CA VAL A 388 9.39 8.56 -13.60
C VAL A 388 9.62 7.57 -12.45
N CYS A 389 9.19 6.32 -12.66
CA CYS A 389 9.62 5.18 -11.87
C CYS A 389 10.47 4.28 -12.78
N ALA A 390 11.64 3.85 -12.33
CA ALA A 390 12.52 2.99 -13.10
C ALA A 390 13.05 1.83 -12.26
N ALA A 391 13.14 0.66 -12.86
CA ALA A 391 13.76 -0.49 -12.22
C ALA A 391 14.70 -1.22 -13.17
N PHE A 392 15.83 -1.65 -12.62
CA PHE A 392 16.91 -2.33 -13.32
C PHE A 392 17.20 -3.68 -12.68
N ASN A 393 17.39 -4.69 -13.51
CA ASN A 393 17.87 -6.01 -13.13
C ASN A 393 18.82 -6.48 -14.22
N VAL A 394 20.12 -6.48 -13.91
CA VAL A 394 21.19 -6.77 -14.88
C VAL A 394 22.10 -7.84 -14.29
N THR A 395 22.28 -8.94 -15.00
CA THR A 395 23.25 -9.99 -14.63
C THR A 395 24.58 -9.74 -15.29
N VAL A 396 25.66 -9.68 -14.51
CA VAL A 396 27.01 -9.42 -15.00
C VAL A 396 27.93 -10.56 -14.57
N GLN A 397 28.48 -11.29 -15.54
CA GLN A 397 29.44 -12.39 -15.30
C GLN A 397 30.75 -12.11 -16.06
N ASN A 398 31.87 -12.25 -15.37
CA ASN A 398 33.21 -12.00 -15.94
C ASN A 398 33.32 -10.64 -16.66
N GLY A 399 32.70 -9.60 -16.10
CA GLY A 399 32.73 -8.26 -16.68
C GLY A 399 31.84 -8.06 -17.90
N THR A 400 31.05 -9.07 -18.31
CA THR A 400 30.13 -9.02 -19.45
C THR A 400 28.69 -9.08 -18.98
N ILE A 401 27.82 -8.25 -19.57
CA ILE A 401 26.38 -8.23 -19.31
C ILE A 401 25.73 -9.41 -20.01
N GLN A 402 25.22 -10.37 -19.21
CA GLN A 402 24.59 -11.59 -19.72
C GLN A 402 23.10 -11.42 -19.99
N SER A 403 22.44 -10.65 -19.14
CA SER A 403 21.01 -10.34 -19.29
C SER A 403 20.71 -8.95 -18.73
N ALA A 404 19.65 -8.34 -19.25
CA ALA A 404 19.11 -7.08 -18.75
C ALA A 404 17.58 -7.11 -18.82
N ARG A 405 16.95 -6.70 -17.75
CA ARG A 405 15.51 -6.37 -17.69
C ARG A 405 15.40 -4.98 -17.06
N ILE A 406 14.84 -4.06 -17.81
CA ILE A 406 14.75 -2.64 -17.42
C ILE A 406 13.33 -2.16 -17.70
N ALA A 407 12.64 -1.66 -16.71
CA ALA A 407 11.26 -1.23 -16.86
C ALA A 407 11.03 0.18 -16.32
N PHE A 408 10.07 0.87 -16.94
CA PHE A 408 9.71 2.23 -16.59
C PHE A 408 8.20 2.38 -16.39
N GLY A 409 7.83 3.20 -15.39
CA GLY A 409 6.53 3.81 -15.21
C GLY A 409 6.61 5.32 -15.47
N GLY A 410 5.51 5.92 -15.93
CA GLY A 410 5.43 7.34 -16.27
C GLY A 410 6.04 7.70 -17.63
N MET A 411 6.51 6.72 -18.41
CA MET A 411 7.16 6.92 -19.72
C MET A 411 6.29 6.51 -20.90
N ALA A 412 5.22 5.75 -20.67
CA ALA A 412 4.25 5.26 -21.67
C ALA A 412 2.84 5.19 -21.07
N ALA A 413 1.87 4.75 -21.84
CA ALA A 413 0.49 4.52 -21.39
C ALA A 413 0.35 3.37 -20.37
N THR A 414 1.35 2.48 -20.30
CA THR A 414 1.45 1.36 -19.36
C THR A 414 2.85 1.28 -18.75
N PRO A 415 3.04 0.61 -17.61
CA PRO A 415 4.35 0.15 -17.18
C PRO A 415 4.95 -0.75 -18.27
N LYS A 416 6.19 -0.47 -18.69
CA LYS A 416 6.74 -1.10 -19.90
C LYS A 416 8.25 -1.34 -19.82
N ARG A 417 8.71 -2.43 -20.43
CA ARG A 417 10.15 -2.74 -20.62
C ARG A 417 10.79 -1.82 -21.64
N ALA A 418 12.08 -1.52 -21.43
CA ALA A 418 12.94 -0.79 -22.34
C ALA A 418 13.71 -1.76 -23.27
N ALA A 419 12.98 -2.45 -24.13
CA ALA A 419 13.52 -3.57 -24.92
C ALA A 419 14.72 -3.20 -25.81
N SER A 420 14.72 -2.02 -26.43
CA SER A 420 15.83 -1.54 -27.26
C SER A 420 17.07 -1.23 -26.41
N ALA A 421 16.85 -0.64 -25.20
CA ALA A 421 17.94 -0.40 -24.27
C ALA A 421 18.53 -1.71 -23.71
N GLU A 422 17.70 -2.69 -23.40
CA GLU A 422 18.13 -4.03 -22.98
C GLU A 422 18.97 -4.74 -24.05
N GLN A 423 18.53 -4.71 -25.31
CA GLN A 423 19.27 -5.27 -26.45
C GLN A 423 20.65 -4.59 -26.63
N ALA A 424 20.71 -3.28 -26.42
CA ALA A 424 21.96 -2.53 -26.51
C ALA A 424 22.97 -2.89 -25.40
N LEU A 425 22.50 -3.48 -24.27
CA LEU A 425 23.35 -3.89 -23.14
C LEU A 425 23.86 -5.32 -23.23
N VAL A 426 23.01 -6.26 -23.65
CA VAL A 426 23.34 -7.69 -23.62
C VAL A 426 24.56 -7.96 -24.51
N GLY A 427 25.55 -8.69 -23.94
CA GLY A 427 26.83 -9.00 -24.58
C GLY A 427 27.88 -7.91 -24.48
N GLN A 428 27.56 -6.72 -23.97
CA GLN A 428 28.51 -5.63 -23.78
C GLN A 428 29.31 -5.78 -22.48
N THR A 429 30.47 -5.15 -22.45
CA THR A 429 31.27 -5.03 -21.21
C THR A 429 30.50 -4.17 -20.19
N TRP A 430 30.57 -4.55 -18.90
CA TRP A 430 30.06 -3.72 -17.82
C TRP A 430 30.93 -2.46 -17.68
N ALA A 431 30.52 -1.39 -18.35
CA ALA A 431 31.24 -0.12 -18.40
C ALA A 431 30.23 1.05 -18.55
N GLU A 432 30.60 2.24 -18.07
CA GLU A 432 29.78 3.44 -18.17
C GLU A 432 29.37 3.76 -19.62
N ALA A 433 30.30 3.57 -20.56
CA ALA A 433 30.05 3.78 -21.99
C ALA A 433 28.92 2.87 -22.53
N SER A 434 28.85 1.60 -22.08
CA SER A 434 27.80 0.66 -22.49
C SER A 434 26.44 1.09 -21.94
N LEU A 435 26.38 1.51 -20.65
CA LEU A 435 25.14 2.02 -20.04
C LEU A 435 24.68 3.33 -20.69
N THR A 436 25.62 4.21 -21.06
CA THR A 436 25.32 5.47 -21.77
C THR A 436 24.77 5.20 -23.18
N ALA A 437 25.37 4.26 -23.92
CA ALA A 437 24.88 3.88 -25.24
C ALA A 437 23.45 3.27 -25.17
N ALA A 438 23.18 2.41 -24.19
CA ALA A 438 21.86 1.84 -23.97
C ALA A 438 20.83 2.91 -23.57
N ALA A 439 21.24 3.93 -22.79
CA ALA A 439 20.36 5.04 -22.42
C ALA A 439 19.90 5.84 -23.64
N GLU A 440 20.72 5.97 -24.68
CA GLU A 440 20.28 6.64 -25.92
C GLU A 440 19.22 5.83 -26.69
N ALA A 441 19.22 4.49 -26.58
CA ALA A 441 18.23 3.63 -27.20
C ALA A 441 16.81 3.78 -26.60
N LEU A 442 16.67 4.39 -25.40
CA LEU A 442 15.36 4.66 -24.78
C LEU A 442 14.41 5.45 -25.69
N ALA A 443 14.94 6.28 -26.59
CA ALA A 443 14.14 7.04 -27.55
C ALA A 443 13.39 6.14 -28.55
N GLN A 444 13.80 4.87 -28.73
CA GLN A 444 13.11 3.88 -29.53
C GLN A 444 11.98 3.17 -28.74
N ASP A 445 12.12 3.11 -27.42
CA ASP A 445 11.18 2.43 -26.53
C ASP A 445 10.03 3.34 -26.07
N PHE A 446 10.30 4.64 -25.88
CA PHE A 446 9.41 5.56 -25.20
C PHE A 446 9.25 6.91 -25.89
N SER A 447 7.99 7.41 -25.85
CA SER A 447 7.60 8.76 -26.23
C SER A 447 6.74 9.36 -25.10
N PRO A 448 7.36 9.80 -23.98
CA PRO A 448 6.61 10.24 -22.81
C PRO A 448 5.81 11.51 -23.08
N LEU A 449 4.70 11.68 -22.36
CA LEU A 449 3.84 12.86 -22.44
C LEU A 449 4.39 14.00 -21.57
N THR A 450 4.06 15.24 -21.95
CA THR A 450 4.15 16.40 -21.07
C THR A 450 2.84 16.60 -20.34
N ASP A 451 2.92 16.68 -19.02
CA ASP A 451 1.77 16.95 -18.15
C ASP A 451 2.18 17.89 -17.00
N TRP A 452 1.29 18.12 -16.04
CA TRP A 452 1.55 18.99 -14.90
C TRP A 452 2.63 18.44 -13.94
N ARG A 453 2.97 17.14 -14.01
CA ARG A 453 4.04 16.51 -13.20
C ARG A 453 5.41 16.75 -13.78
N ALA A 454 5.57 16.56 -15.10
CA ALA A 454 6.86 16.72 -15.77
C ALA A 454 6.70 16.89 -17.29
N SER A 455 7.67 17.57 -17.92
CA SER A 455 7.75 17.60 -19.38
C SER A 455 8.29 16.30 -19.94
N ALA A 456 7.95 15.98 -21.19
CA ALA A 456 8.49 14.85 -21.94
C ALA A 456 10.03 14.87 -21.98
N VAL A 457 10.61 16.06 -22.19
CA VAL A 457 12.07 16.26 -22.21
C VAL A 457 12.70 15.91 -20.86
N TYR A 458 12.11 16.37 -19.75
CA TYR A 458 12.59 16.03 -18.41
C TYR A 458 12.51 14.54 -18.14
N ARG A 459 11.37 13.89 -18.43
CA ARG A 459 11.19 12.45 -18.22
C ARG A 459 12.25 11.65 -18.99
N MET A 460 12.48 11.97 -20.25
CA MET A 460 13.50 11.29 -21.07
C MET A 460 14.90 11.52 -20.53
N GLN A 461 15.27 12.77 -20.22
CA GLN A 461 16.60 13.10 -19.71
C GLN A 461 16.91 12.43 -18.38
N VAL A 462 15.93 12.44 -17.45
CA VAL A 462 16.06 11.77 -16.15
C VAL A 462 16.22 10.26 -16.35
N SER A 463 15.40 9.65 -17.19
CA SER A 463 15.48 8.20 -17.48
C SER A 463 16.86 7.80 -18.02
N LYS A 464 17.43 8.58 -18.93
CA LYS A 464 18.81 8.37 -19.41
C LYS A 464 19.84 8.48 -18.27
N ASN A 465 19.70 9.46 -17.38
CA ASN A 465 20.60 9.66 -16.26
C ASN A 465 20.55 8.52 -15.25
N LEU A 466 19.40 7.82 -15.12
CA LEU A 466 19.29 6.66 -14.23
C LEU A 466 20.18 5.48 -14.66
N PHE A 467 20.52 5.32 -15.93
CA PHE A 467 21.51 4.33 -16.37
C PHE A 467 22.90 4.64 -15.81
N ARG A 468 23.31 5.91 -15.83
CA ARG A 468 24.61 6.33 -15.25
C ARG A 468 24.60 6.16 -13.74
N ARG A 469 23.50 6.50 -13.08
CA ARG A 469 23.32 6.29 -11.64
C ARG A 469 23.42 4.81 -11.28
N PHE A 470 22.73 3.94 -12.00
CA PHE A 470 22.79 2.50 -11.82
C PHE A 470 24.21 1.96 -11.95
N TYR A 471 24.95 2.41 -12.97
CA TYR A 471 26.35 2.03 -13.12
C TYR A 471 27.20 2.50 -11.93
N ALA A 472 27.08 3.77 -11.53
CA ALA A 472 27.84 4.33 -10.42
C ALA A 472 27.62 3.57 -9.10
N GLU A 473 26.36 3.26 -8.77
CA GLU A 473 26.00 2.50 -7.55
C GLU A 473 26.59 1.08 -7.53
N HIS A 474 26.75 0.43 -8.71
CA HIS A 474 27.22 -0.94 -8.83
C HIS A 474 28.66 -1.09 -9.32
N SER A 475 29.40 0.00 -9.51
CA SER A 475 30.82 0.00 -9.94
C SER A 475 31.82 0.20 -8.81
N GLY A 476 31.34 0.36 -7.56
CA GLY A 476 32.20 0.67 -6.40
C GLY A 476 32.65 2.14 -6.33
N ALA A 477 32.14 3.01 -7.22
CA ALA A 477 32.29 4.45 -7.05
C ALA A 477 31.52 4.88 -5.80
N THR A 478 32.22 5.43 -4.82
CA THR A 478 31.59 6.07 -3.65
C THR A 478 30.86 7.31 -4.16
N SER A 479 29.58 7.17 -4.42
CA SER A 479 28.76 8.32 -4.80
C SER A 479 27.67 8.50 -3.75
N ASP A 480 27.62 9.69 -3.17
CA ASP A 480 26.49 10.19 -2.37
C ASP A 480 25.24 10.42 -3.26
N VAL A 481 24.91 9.43 -4.11
CA VAL A 481 23.76 9.53 -5.02
C VAL A 481 22.45 9.18 -4.30
N GLN A 482 22.52 8.76 -3.03
CA GLN A 482 21.34 8.49 -2.24
C GLN A 482 20.72 9.80 -1.71
N LEU A 483 19.39 9.90 -1.81
CA LEU A 483 18.64 10.94 -1.12
C LEU A 483 18.81 10.74 0.39
N VAL A 484 19.64 11.57 1.00
CA VAL A 484 19.76 11.63 2.45
C VAL A 484 18.52 12.35 2.99
N ARG A 485 17.94 11.85 4.08
CA ARG A 485 17.03 12.65 4.90
C ARG A 485 17.84 13.80 5.46
N GLY A 486 17.43 15.02 5.16
CA GLY A 486 18.09 16.24 5.62
C GLY A 486 17.83 16.51 7.09
#